data_bcebcda41abfa5d5265303f545b3b7c2
#
_entry.id   bcebcda41abfa5d5265303f545b3b7c2
#
_cell.length_a   1.000
_cell.length_b   1.000
_cell.length_c   1.000
_cell.angle_alpha   90.00
_cell.angle_beta   90.00
_cell.angle_gamma   90.00
#
_symmetry.space_group_name_H-M   'P 1'
#
loop_
_entity.id
_entity.type
_entity.pdbx_description
1 polymer ?
#
loop_
_entity_poly.entity_id
_entity_poly.type
_entity_poly.pdbx_seq_one_letter_code
_entity_poly.pdbx_strand_id
1 'polypeptide(L)'
;EGMSTFFVGGPEGDAGLTGRKIIVDTYGGRGRHGGGAFSGKDPTKVDRSANYMCRYVAKNIVAAGLARECEFHLAYAIGVKDPMSVGVNTFGTGKLSDEKLSEICKEVFSFRPADIIKQLDLRRPIYRQTAAYGHFGREEPGFSWEKTDKVDDLKRAAGIK
;
A
#
# COMPACT_ATOMS: atom_id res chain seq x y z
N GLU A 1 -6.82 19.10 7.45
CA GLU A 1 -6.22 18.03 8.27
C GLU A 1 -6.55 16.69 7.63
N GLY A 2 -5.77 16.30 6.64
CA GLY A 2 -5.91 15.03 5.94
C GLY A 2 -4.72 14.14 6.24
N MET A 3 -4.75 13.43 7.35
CA MET A 3 -3.84 12.33 7.59
C MET A 3 -4.44 11.08 6.98
N SER A 4 -3.84 10.59 5.89
CA SER A 4 -4.08 9.23 5.43
C SER A 4 -3.30 8.28 6.33
N THR A 5 -3.80 8.05 7.52
CA THR A 5 -3.31 7.01 8.41
C THR A 5 -4.15 5.76 8.20
N PHE A 6 -3.50 4.64 7.96
CA PHE A 6 -4.16 3.35 7.97
C PHE A 6 -4.57 2.99 9.39
N PHE A 7 -5.77 3.34 9.79
CA PHE A 7 -6.37 2.92 11.03
C PHE A 7 -7.81 2.43 10.83
N VAL A 8 -8.14 1.43 11.58
CA VAL A 8 -9.42 0.76 11.78
C VAL A 8 -10.61 1.52 11.22
N GLY A 9 -11.22 0.97 10.17
CA GLY A 9 -12.48 1.47 9.62
C GLY A 9 -13.61 1.29 10.63
N GLY A 10 -14.18 2.40 11.06
CA GLY A 10 -15.52 2.43 11.61
C GLY A 10 -16.51 2.93 10.54
N PRO A 11 -17.83 2.83 10.77
CA PRO A 11 -18.84 3.22 9.80
C PRO A 11 -18.97 4.74 9.54
N GLU A 12 -18.07 5.55 10.06
CA GLU A 12 -18.07 7.01 9.93
C GLU A 12 -17.25 7.55 8.75
N GLY A 13 -16.86 6.67 7.82
CA GLY A 13 -16.23 7.09 6.57
C GLY A 13 -17.23 7.72 5.62
N ASP A 14 -16.78 8.72 4.88
CA ASP A 14 -17.49 9.47 3.85
C ASP A 14 -18.50 8.60 3.05
N ALA A 15 -19.78 8.80 3.28
CA ALA A 15 -20.87 8.11 2.60
C ALA A 15 -21.10 8.69 1.20
N GLY A 16 -20.12 8.53 0.32
CA GLY A 16 -20.24 8.91 -1.07
C GLY A 16 -21.19 7.98 -1.82
N LEU A 17 -22.21 8.54 -2.44
CA LEU A 17 -23.28 7.84 -3.17
C LEU A 17 -22.84 7.22 -4.50
N THR A 18 -21.56 7.21 -4.86
CA THR A 18 -21.08 6.81 -6.20
C THR A 18 -20.07 5.65 -6.13
N GLY A 19 -20.53 4.44 -5.76
CA GLY A 19 -19.69 3.23 -5.84
C GLY A 19 -18.42 3.23 -5.02
N ARG A 20 -18.25 4.19 -4.09
CA ARG A 20 -17.08 4.37 -3.23
C ARG A 20 -17.31 3.66 -1.89
N LYS A 21 -17.36 2.33 -1.94
CA LYS A 21 -17.60 1.51 -0.75
C LYS A 21 -16.27 1.10 -0.11
N ILE A 22 -15.87 1.80 0.92
CA ILE A 22 -14.59 1.62 1.62
C ILE A 22 -14.41 0.18 2.10
N ILE A 23 -15.41 -0.39 2.73
CA ILE A 23 -15.34 -1.74 3.30
C ILE A 23 -15.31 -2.82 2.22
N VAL A 24 -15.94 -2.60 1.09
CA VAL A 24 -15.82 -3.51 -0.07
C VAL A 24 -14.41 -3.45 -0.67
N ASP A 25 -13.88 -2.26 -0.84
CA ASP A 25 -12.51 -2.05 -1.36
C ASP A 25 -11.43 -2.63 -0.42
N THR A 26 -11.72 -2.80 0.86
CA THR A 26 -10.80 -3.31 1.89
C THR A 26 -11.17 -4.68 2.44
N TYR A 27 -11.91 -5.46 1.69
CA TYR A 27 -12.25 -6.86 2.03
C TYR A 27 -12.97 -7.02 3.38
N GLY A 28 -14.02 -6.21 3.60
CA GLY A 28 -14.83 -6.30 4.79
C GLY A 28 -14.13 -5.85 6.08
N GLY A 29 -13.09 -5.03 5.97
CA GLY A 29 -12.36 -4.53 7.13
C GLY A 29 -11.30 -5.48 7.67
N ARG A 30 -10.96 -6.53 6.94
CA ARG A 30 -9.90 -7.48 7.34
C ARG A 30 -8.52 -6.81 7.39
N GLY A 31 -8.25 -5.89 6.47
CA GLY A 31 -7.07 -5.03 6.51
C GLY A 31 -7.36 -3.73 7.25
N ARG A 32 -6.39 -3.20 7.96
CA ARG A 32 -6.49 -1.86 8.56
C ARG A 32 -6.58 -0.83 7.45
N HIS A 33 -7.29 0.28 7.71
CA HIS A 33 -7.69 1.21 6.69
C HIS A 33 -7.73 2.64 7.19
N GLY A 34 -7.29 3.58 6.36
CA GLY A 34 -7.26 5.01 6.68
C GLY A 34 -8.57 5.77 6.43
N GLY A 35 -9.65 5.09 6.05
CA GLY A 35 -10.96 5.71 5.81
C GLY A 35 -11.24 6.19 4.40
N GLY A 36 -10.27 6.11 3.46
CA GLY A 36 -10.45 6.54 2.06
C GLY A 36 -10.88 5.39 1.13
N ALA A 37 -11.95 5.57 0.35
CA ALA A 37 -12.31 4.65 -0.73
C ALA A 37 -11.32 4.74 -1.89
N PHE A 38 -11.10 3.63 -2.61
CA PHE A 38 -10.22 3.59 -3.78
C PHE A 38 -10.99 3.86 -5.08
N SER A 39 -12.10 3.17 -5.24
CA SER A 39 -12.92 3.26 -6.44
C SER A 39 -13.48 4.68 -6.65
N GLY A 40 -13.49 5.15 -7.90
CA GLY A 40 -13.92 6.48 -8.26
C GLY A 40 -12.89 7.60 -8.05
N LYS A 41 -11.70 7.29 -7.53
CA LYS A 41 -10.59 8.25 -7.43
C LYS A 41 -9.55 8.00 -8.51
N ASP A 42 -8.95 9.08 -9.03
CA ASP A 42 -7.80 8.97 -9.90
C ASP A 42 -6.51 8.66 -9.09
N PRO A 43 -5.42 8.20 -9.74
CA PRO A 43 -4.20 7.79 -9.03
C PRO A 43 -3.44 8.93 -8.36
N THR A 44 -3.80 10.18 -8.60
CA THR A 44 -3.19 11.33 -7.90
C THR A 44 -3.68 11.44 -6.46
N LYS A 45 -4.76 10.75 -6.12
CA LYS A 45 -5.30 10.70 -4.76
C LYS A 45 -4.53 9.65 -3.95
N VAL A 46 -3.90 10.09 -2.88
CA VAL A 46 -3.09 9.24 -1.99
C VAL A 46 -3.87 8.10 -1.34
N ASP A 47 -5.17 8.27 -1.11
CA ASP A 47 -6.04 7.21 -0.63
C ASP A 47 -6.01 5.95 -1.51
N ARG A 48 -5.82 6.12 -2.79
CA ARG A 48 -5.71 5.03 -3.74
C ARG A 48 -4.27 4.61 -3.98
N SER A 49 -3.41 5.53 -4.41
CA SER A 49 -2.02 5.23 -4.79
C SER A 49 -1.16 4.77 -3.62
N ALA A 50 -1.29 5.40 -2.45
CA ALA A 50 -0.56 5.00 -1.26
C ALA A 50 -0.97 3.61 -0.77
N ASN A 51 -2.25 3.26 -0.85
CA ASN A 51 -2.72 1.92 -0.51
C ASN A 51 -2.15 0.85 -1.43
N TYR A 52 -2.13 1.10 -2.72
CA TYR A 52 -1.49 0.20 -3.68
C TYR A 52 0.00 0.05 -3.40
N MET A 53 0.68 1.14 -3.04
CA MET A 53 2.08 1.08 -2.65
C MET A 53 2.30 0.28 -1.36
N CYS A 54 1.45 0.45 -0.36
CA CYS A 54 1.50 -0.33 0.88
C CYS A 54 1.35 -1.83 0.59
N ARG A 55 0.41 -2.21 -0.27
CA ARG A 55 0.23 -3.59 -0.72
C ARG A 55 1.47 -4.12 -1.42
N TYR A 56 2.02 -3.35 -2.34
CA TYR A 56 3.20 -3.71 -3.09
C TYR A 56 4.41 -3.98 -2.18
N VAL A 57 4.67 -3.08 -1.25
CA VAL A 57 5.78 -3.22 -0.28
C VAL A 57 5.57 -4.42 0.63
N ALA A 58 4.39 -4.57 1.23
CA ALA A 58 4.09 -5.68 2.13
C ALA A 58 4.21 -7.04 1.43
N LYS A 59 3.71 -7.14 0.20
CA LYS A 59 3.81 -8.37 -0.60
C LYS A 59 5.26 -8.72 -0.92
N ASN A 60 6.09 -7.74 -1.28
CA ASN A 60 7.52 -7.96 -1.52
C ASN A 60 8.28 -8.37 -0.27
N ILE A 61 7.98 -7.81 0.90
CA ILE A 61 8.57 -8.20 2.18
C ILE A 61 8.29 -9.69 2.47
N VAL A 62 7.06 -10.11 2.34
CA VAL A 62 6.67 -11.50 2.56
C VAL A 62 7.28 -12.43 1.52
N ALA A 63 7.25 -12.06 0.24
CA ALA A 63 7.86 -12.84 -0.85
C ALA A 63 9.38 -12.96 -0.70
N ALA A 64 10.05 -11.97 -0.14
CA ALA A 64 11.48 -12.01 0.18
C ALA A 64 11.80 -12.93 1.39
N GLY A 65 10.79 -13.44 2.07
CA GLY A 65 10.96 -14.27 3.25
C GLY A 65 11.41 -13.51 4.50
N LEU A 66 11.26 -12.19 4.50
CA LEU A 66 11.64 -11.32 5.64
C LEU A 66 10.61 -11.35 6.76
N ALA A 67 9.37 -11.72 6.47
CA ALA A 67 8.28 -11.92 7.43
C ALA A 67 7.25 -12.89 6.86
N ARG A 68 6.47 -13.54 7.72
CA ARG A 68 5.33 -14.37 7.30
C ARG A 68 4.06 -13.55 7.10
N GLU A 69 3.92 -12.51 7.91
CA GLU A 69 2.83 -11.54 7.85
C GLU A 69 3.42 -10.14 7.88
N CYS A 70 2.84 -9.24 7.12
CA CYS A 70 3.32 -7.86 7.08
C CYS A 70 2.17 -6.90 6.83
N GLU A 71 2.13 -5.87 7.64
CA GLU A 71 1.32 -4.68 7.43
C GLU A 71 2.27 -3.51 7.21
N PHE A 72 2.03 -2.74 6.16
CA PHE A 72 2.80 -1.56 5.84
C PHE A 72 1.90 -0.33 5.88
N HIS A 73 2.37 0.77 6.42
CA HIS A 73 1.59 1.99 6.49
C HIS A 73 2.40 3.22 6.11
N LEU A 74 1.71 4.16 5.48
CA LEU A 74 2.20 5.46 5.09
C LEU A 74 1.27 6.54 5.63
N ALA A 75 1.83 7.64 6.12
CA ALA A 75 1.07 8.83 6.49
C ALA A 75 1.64 10.04 5.78
N TYR A 76 0.76 10.90 5.25
CA TYR A 76 1.12 12.14 4.56
C TYR A 76 0.44 13.34 5.21
N ALA A 77 1.13 14.48 5.21
CA ALA A 77 0.51 15.77 5.51
C ALA A 77 0.05 16.44 4.22
N ILE A 78 -1.01 17.25 4.30
CA ILE A 78 -1.49 18.03 3.16
C ILE A 78 -0.40 18.97 2.67
N GLY A 79 -0.15 18.95 1.35
CA GLY A 79 0.84 19.83 0.71
C GLY A 79 2.30 19.42 0.89
N VAL A 80 2.58 18.30 1.55
CA VAL A 80 3.93 17.78 1.74
C VAL A 80 4.18 16.60 0.81
N LYS A 81 5.30 16.63 0.09
CA LYS A 81 5.66 15.61 -0.90
C LYS A 81 6.21 14.32 -0.28
N ASP A 82 6.86 14.44 0.86
CA ASP A 82 7.44 13.31 1.55
C ASP A 82 6.47 12.77 2.62
N PRO A 83 6.43 11.44 2.86
CA PRO A 83 5.58 10.91 3.91
C PRO A 83 6.04 11.40 5.29
N MET A 84 5.08 11.74 6.14
CA MET A 84 5.34 12.06 7.55
C MET A 84 5.80 10.85 8.35
N SER A 85 5.28 9.67 7.98
CA SER A 85 5.54 8.42 8.67
C SER A 85 5.52 7.26 7.70
N VAL A 86 6.48 6.37 7.89
CA VAL A 86 6.59 5.07 7.22
C VAL A 86 6.74 4.03 8.31
N GLY A 87 5.91 3.01 8.32
CA GLY A 87 5.97 1.98 9.34
C GLY A 87 5.65 0.59 8.82
N VAL A 88 6.26 -0.38 9.48
CA VAL A 88 6.08 -1.82 9.23
C VAL A 88 5.62 -2.47 10.52
N ASN A 89 4.67 -3.38 10.43
CA ASN A 89 4.30 -4.27 11.51
C ASN A 89 4.31 -5.71 10.97
N THR A 90 5.19 -6.53 11.47
CA THR A 90 5.33 -7.94 11.09
C THR A 90 4.65 -8.88 12.06
N PHE A 91 3.97 -8.38 13.08
CA PHE A 91 3.26 -9.16 14.10
C PHE A 91 4.17 -10.21 14.78
N GLY A 92 5.44 -9.89 14.98
CA GLY A 92 6.44 -10.78 15.55
C GLY A 92 6.95 -11.88 14.60
N THR A 93 6.58 -11.87 13.33
CA THR A 93 7.00 -12.87 12.34
C THR A 93 8.23 -12.44 11.54
N GLY A 94 8.72 -11.22 11.72
CA GLY A 94 9.85 -10.68 10.99
C GLY A 94 11.18 -11.33 11.37
N LYS A 95 12.04 -11.55 10.40
CA LYS A 95 13.43 -11.96 10.61
C LYS A 95 14.31 -10.82 11.14
N LEU A 96 13.88 -9.59 10.90
CA LEU A 96 14.49 -8.35 11.38
C LEU A 96 13.46 -7.58 12.20
N SER A 97 13.91 -6.60 12.98
CA SER A 97 13.00 -5.71 13.70
C SER A 97 12.17 -4.86 12.73
N ASP A 98 10.99 -4.45 13.17
CA ASP A 98 10.10 -3.62 12.36
C ASP A 98 10.76 -2.29 11.97
N GLU A 99 11.56 -1.69 12.87
CA GLU A 99 12.33 -0.47 12.60
C GLU A 99 13.36 -0.69 11.51
N LYS A 100 14.08 -1.81 11.56
CA LYS A 100 15.09 -2.17 10.55
C LYS A 100 14.44 -2.38 9.17
N LEU A 101 13.32 -3.08 9.14
CA LEU A 101 12.54 -3.27 7.90
C LEU A 101 12.02 -1.95 7.34
N SER A 102 11.57 -1.03 8.18
CA SER A 102 11.16 0.32 7.77
C SER A 102 12.28 1.08 7.08
N GLU A 103 13.49 1.02 7.63
CA GLU A 103 14.67 1.66 7.03
C GLU A 103 15.05 1.04 5.69
N ILE A 104 15.04 -0.29 5.60
CA ILE A 104 15.28 -1.02 4.34
C ILE A 104 14.26 -0.61 3.27
N CYS A 105 12.99 -0.50 3.62
CA CYS A 105 11.96 -0.06 2.71
C CYS A 105 12.19 1.38 2.22
N LYS A 106 12.68 2.27 3.06
CA LYS A 106 13.03 3.64 2.65
C LYS A 106 14.20 3.69 1.67
N GLU A 107 15.11 2.73 1.72
CA GLU A 107 16.21 2.62 0.76
C GLU A 107 15.75 2.05 -0.58
N VAL A 108 14.90 1.02 -0.56
CA VAL A 108 14.50 0.27 -1.75
C VAL A 108 13.38 0.95 -2.53
N PHE A 109 12.46 1.62 -1.82
CA PHE A 109 11.28 2.24 -2.43
C PHE A 109 11.27 3.75 -2.22
N SER A 110 10.67 4.47 -3.17
CA SER A 110 10.33 5.87 -2.99
C SER A 110 8.84 6.02 -2.69
N PHE A 111 8.52 6.77 -1.65
CA PHE A 111 7.15 6.97 -1.17
C PHE A 111 6.57 8.35 -1.51
N ARG A 112 7.24 9.12 -2.35
CA ARG A 112 6.66 10.35 -2.90
C ARG A 112 5.51 10.02 -3.83
N PRO A 113 4.37 10.71 -3.75
CA PRO A 113 3.20 10.39 -4.58
C PRO A 113 3.49 10.29 -6.07
N ALA A 114 4.30 11.17 -6.62
CA ALA A 114 4.70 11.13 -8.02
C ALA A 114 5.52 9.87 -8.37
N ASP A 115 6.39 9.45 -7.47
CA ASP A 115 7.23 8.27 -7.65
C ASP A 115 6.42 6.98 -7.50
N ILE A 116 5.43 6.96 -6.61
CA ILE A 116 4.48 5.84 -6.49
C ILE A 116 3.74 5.63 -7.81
N ILE A 117 3.20 6.70 -8.37
CA ILE A 117 2.49 6.66 -9.66
C ILE A 117 3.41 6.10 -10.76
N LYS A 118 4.68 6.51 -10.77
CA LYS A 118 5.67 6.05 -11.72
C LYS A 118 6.07 4.59 -11.50
N GLN A 119 6.40 4.21 -10.26
CA GLN A 119 6.81 2.84 -9.92
C GLN A 119 5.74 1.80 -10.21
N LEU A 120 4.50 2.13 -9.94
CA LEU A 120 3.36 1.23 -10.15
C LEU A 120 2.68 1.46 -11.51
N ASP A 121 3.18 2.39 -12.31
CA ASP A 121 2.62 2.75 -13.62
C ASP A 121 1.10 2.97 -13.57
N LEU A 122 0.67 3.81 -12.62
CA LEU A 122 -0.74 4.02 -12.30
C LEU A 122 -1.49 4.93 -13.27
N ARG A 123 -0.83 5.48 -14.28
CA ARG A 123 -1.48 6.32 -15.30
C ARG A 123 -2.15 5.51 -16.41
N ARG A 124 -1.96 4.20 -16.43
CA ARG A 124 -2.60 3.32 -17.41
C ARG A 124 -4.10 3.16 -17.11
N PRO A 125 -4.93 2.86 -18.11
CA PRO A 125 -6.37 2.68 -17.95
C PRO A 125 -6.71 1.29 -17.33
N ILE A 126 -6.20 1.02 -16.13
CA ILE A 126 -6.31 -0.28 -15.43
C ILE A 126 -7.47 -0.33 -14.43
N TYR A 127 -8.10 0.81 -14.14
CA TYR A 127 -9.00 0.93 -12.98
C TYR A 127 -10.37 0.28 -13.18
N ARG A 128 -10.81 0.09 -14.42
CA ARG A 128 -12.05 -0.61 -14.71
C ARG A 128 -12.04 -2.04 -14.16
N GLN A 129 -10.90 -2.69 -14.23
CA GLN A 129 -10.72 -4.06 -13.73
C GLN A 129 -10.82 -4.13 -12.20
N THR A 130 -10.48 -3.06 -11.49
CA THR A 130 -10.56 -2.99 -10.03
C THR A 130 -11.98 -2.77 -9.51
N ALA A 131 -12.90 -2.37 -10.37
CA ALA A 131 -14.31 -2.10 -9.99
C ALA A 131 -15.10 -3.39 -9.69
N ALA A 132 -14.58 -4.55 -10.08
CA ALA A 132 -15.19 -5.85 -9.82
C ALA A 132 -14.13 -6.81 -9.26
N TYR A 133 -14.53 -7.65 -8.30
CA TYR A 133 -13.69 -8.68 -7.67
C TYR A 133 -12.49 -8.16 -6.85
N GLY A 134 -12.50 -6.90 -6.47
CA GLY A 134 -11.53 -6.31 -5.54
C GLY A 134 -10.25 -5.78 -6.20
N HIS A 135 -9.40 -5.19 -5.37
CA HIS A 135 -8.17 -4.50 -5.77
C HIS A 135 -6.90 -5.33 -5.56
N PHE A 136 -6.94 -6.32 -4.67
CA PHE A 136 -5.77 -7.06 -4.19
C PHE A 136 -5.89 -8.55 -4.39
N GLY A 137 -4.74 -9.24 -4.42
CA GLY A 137 -4.68 -10.70 -4.57
C GLY A 137 -4.96 -11.19 -6.00
N ARG A 138 -4.85 -10.32 -6.98
CA ARG A 138 -5.13 -10.60 -8.39
C ARG A 138 -3.87 -10.42 -9.22
N GLU A 139 -3.50 -11.45 -9.97
CA GLU A 139 -2.26 -11.47 -10.76
C GLU A 139 -2.50 -11.18 -12.25
N GLU A 140 -3.69 -10.73 -12.63
CA GLU A 140 -3.97 -10.35 -14.01
C GLU A 140 -3.14 -9.12 -14.44
N PRO A 141 -2.89 -8.99 -15.73
CA PRO A 141 -2.19 -7.83 -16.26
C PRO A 141 -2.87 -6.51 -15.85
N GLY A 142 -2.09 -5.59 -15.32
CA GLY A 142 -2.60 -4.29 -14.86
C GLY A 142 -2.53 -4.10 -13.34
N PHE A 143 -2.48 -5.16 -12.56
CA PHE A 143 -2.34 -5.09 -11.08
C PHE A 143 -0.86 -5.01 -10.69
N SER A 144 -0.22 -3.90 -11.02
CA SER A 144 1.22 -3.70 -10.82
C SER A 144 1.66 -3.78 -9.34
N TRP A 145 0.77 -3.46 -8.41
CA TRP A 145 1.01 -3.57 -6.97
C TRP A 145 1.05 -5.02 -6.45
N GLU A 146 0.72 -5.99 -7.28
CA GLU A 146 0.86 -7.42 -6.95
C GLU A 146 2.19 -8.03 -7.38
N LYS A 147 3.04 -7.29 -8.08
CA LYS A 147 4.35 -7.75 -8.49
C LYS A 147 5.30 -7.95 -7.31
N THR A 148 6.18 -8.93 -7.43
CA THR A 148 7.21 -9.27 -6.44
C THR A 148 8.63 -9.03 -6.99
N ASP A 149 8.79 -8.00 -7.80
CA ASP A 149 10.02 -7.67 -8.53
C ASP A 149 11.09 -6.97 -7.67
N LYS A 150 10.80 -6.67 -6.41
CA LYS A 150 11.73 -6.06 -5.45
C LYS A 150 12.31 -7.03 -4.43
N VAL A 151 12.04 -8.33 -4.57
CA VAL A 151 12.53 -9.36 -3.65
C VAL A 151 14.05 -9.36 -3.54
N ASP A 152 14.75 -9.31 -4.67
CA ASP A 152 16.22 -9.34 -4.68
C ASP A 152 16.82 -8.07 -4.07
N ASP A 153 16.24 -6.91 -4.35
CA ASP A 153 16.65 -5.64 -3.77
C ASP A 153 16.47 -5.63 -2.25
N LEU A 154 15.35 -6.15 -1.77
CA LEU A 154 15.07 -6.27 -0.34
C LEU A 154 16.03 -7.24 0.36
N LYS A 155 16.28 -8.39 -0.23
CA LYS A 155 17.25 -9.36 0.31
C LYS A 155 18.65 -8.77 0.40
N ARG A 156 19.08 -8.07 -0.64
CA ARG A 156 20.38 -7.40 -0.69
C ARG A 156 20.50 -6.33 0.38
N ALA A 157 19.49 -5.48 0.53
CA ALA A 157 19.46 -4.44 1.55
C ALA A 157 19.39 -5.01 2.97
N ALA A 158 18.77 -6.18 3.14
CA ALA A 158 18.70 -6.89 4.42
C ALA A 158 19.99 -7.69 4.74
N GLY A 159 20.91 -7.84 3.79
CA GLY A 159 22.11 -8.66 3.96
C GLY A 159 21.85 -10.16 3.97
N ILE A 160 20.76 -10.61 3.37
CA ILE A 160 20.36 -12.02 3.27
C ILE A 160 20.64 -12.52 1.85
N LYS A 161 21.25 -13.69 1.72
CA LYS A 161 21.50 -14.38 0.44
C LYS A 161 20.30 -15.18 -0.01
#